data_ca9200100d7de8a0e34888b86701ce76
#
_entry.id   ca9200100d7de8a0e34888b86701ce76
#
_cell.length_a   1.000
_cell.length_b   1.000
_cell.length_c   1.000
_cell.angle_alpha   90.00
_cell.angle_beta   90.00
_cell.angle_gamma   90.00
#
_symmetry.space_group_name_H-M   'P 1'
#
loop_
_entity.id
_entity.type
_entity.pdbx_description
1 polymer ?
#
loop_
_entity_poly.entity_id
_entity_poly.type
_entity_poly.pdbx_seq_one_letter_code
_entity_poly.pdbx_strand_id
1 'polypeptide(L)'
;MAIAGGADGVWKTELSDDGGYLEVTVGPCESDATKTCGKISSAFTNKGANPNYKNLGKLMVKDMKSDDGANYSGGTIWDPEKDKVYKSKMHLKGDILDVKGCVSIICSGQDWKRVR
;
A
#
# COMPACT_ATOMS: atom_id res chain seq x y z
N MET A 1 -17.24 15.20 -10.84
CA MET A 1 -15.94 15.12 -10.26
C MET A 1 -15.62 13.73 -9.80
N ALA A 2 -14.56 13.23 -10.29
CA ALA A 2 -14.17 11.92 -9.89
C ALA A 2 -13.81 11.94 -8.42
N ILE A 3 -14.16 10.94 -7.70
CA ILE A 3 -13.65 10.70 -6.39
C ILE A 3 -12.28 10.07 -6.52
N ALA A 4 -11.67 10.34 -7.66
CA ALA A 4 -10.36 9.83 -7.91
C ALA A 4 -9.58 10.08 -6.66
N GLY A 5 -8.94 9.12 -6.18
CA GLY A 5 -8.09 9.32 -5.08
C GLY A 5 -8.68 9.12 -3.72
N GLY A 6 -9.73 8.35 -3.58
CA GLY A 6 -10.22 7.99 -2.25
C GLY A 6 -9.09 7.51 -1.36
N ALA A 7 -8.27 6.58 -1.86
CA ALA A 7 -7.08 6.08 -1.15
C ALA A 7 -5.80 6.84 -1.50
N ASP A 8 -5.85 7.83 -2.38
CA ASP A 8 -4.65 8.59 -2.73
C ASP A 8 -4.10 9.31 -1.50
N GLY A 9 -2.79 9.28 -1.35
CA GLY A 9 -2.13 9.89 -0.22
C GLY A 9 -0.93 9.08 0.23
N VAL A 10 -0.40 9.43 1.39
CA VAL A 10 0.74 8.73 1.99
C VAL A 10 0.26 7.95 3.20
N TRP A 11 0.63 6.70 3.27
CA TRP A 11 0.16 5.77 4.29
C TRP A 11 1.32 5.13 5.03
N LYS A 12 1.17 5.00 6.34
CA LYS A 12 2.13 4.35 7.21
C LYS A 12 1.72 2.89 7.41
N THR A 13 2.62 1.96 7.09
CA THR A 13 2.38 0.54 7.32
C THR A 13 2.42 0.21 8.82
N GLU A 14 1.98 -0.99 9.18
CA GLU A 14 2.15 -1.47 10.56
C GLU A 14 3.63 -1.66 10.86
N LEU A 15 3.97 -1.58 12.14
CA LEU A 15 5.33 -1.79 12.58
C LEU A 15 5.74 -3.26 12.40
N SER A 16 6.95 -3.47 11.91
CA SER A 16 7.55 -4.80 11.92
C SER A 16 8.03 -5.15 13.33
N ASP A 17 8.49 -6.39 13.52
CA ASP A 17 8.92 -6.87 14.84
C ASP A 17 10.04 -6.02 15.44
N ASP A 18 10.88 -5.43 14.59
CA ASP A 18 11.99 -4.57 15.03
C ASP A 18 11.60 -3.10 15.15
N GLY A 19 10.33 -2.76 14.98
CA GLY A 19 9.83 -1.39 15.08
C GLY A 19 9.94 -0.56 13.82
N GLY A 20 10.40 -1.14 12.71
CA GLY A 20 10.48 -0.45 11.44
C GLY A 20 9.13 -0.37 10.74
N TYR A 21 9.00 0.56 9.82
CA TYR A 21 7.81 0.69 8.99
C TYR A 21 8.14 1.42 7.69
N LEU A 22 7.20 1.37 6.77
CA LEU A 22 7.31 2.06 5.49
C LEU A 22 6.23 3.12 5.38
N GLU A 23 6.51 4.16 4.59
CA GLU A 23 5.48 5.03 4.06
C GLU A 23 5.29 4.70 2.59
N VAL A 24 4.04 4.54 2.19
CA VAL A 24 3.65 4.17 0.83
C VAL A 24 2.82 5.30 0.25
N THR A 25 3.26 5.84 -0.87
CA THR A 25 2.50 6.85 -1.60
C THR A 25 1.57 6.14 -2.57
N VAL A 26 0.28 6.29 -2.34
CA VAL A 26 -0.78 5.68 -3.14
C VAL A 26 -1.36 6.72 -4.10
N GLY A 27 -1.53 6.34 -5.34
CA GLY A 27 -2.08 7.20 -6.37
C GLY A 27 -2.26 6.46 -7.68
N PRO A 28 -2.60 7.19 -8.76
CA PRO A 28 -2.75 6.56 -10.07
C PRO A 28 -1.47 5.86 -10.51
N CYS A 29 -1.63 4.70 -11.14
CA CYS A 29 -0.48 4.00 -11.72
C CYS A 29 0.10 4.79 -12.89
N GLU A 30 1.43 4.83 -13.01
CA GLU A 30 2.07 5.53 -14.14
C GLU A 30 1.71 4.90 -15.48
N SER A 31 1.59 3.57 -15.52
CA SER A 31 1.27 2.85 -16.74
C SER A 31 -0.22 2.90 -17.12
N ASP A 32 -1.09 3.15 -16.15
CA ASP A 32 -2.54 3.18 -16.37
C ASP A 32 -3.21 3.99 -15.24
N ALA A 33 -3.56 5.22 -15.55
CA ALA A 33 -4.13 6.15 -14.56
C ALA A 33 -5.54 5.75 -14.11
N THR A 34 -6.17 4.76 -14.74
CA THR A 34 -7.46 4.23 -14.27
C THR A 34 -7.30 3.25 -13.12
N LYS A 35 -6.08 2.85 -12.83
CA LYS A 35 -5.75 1.93 -11.75
C LYS A 35 -4.97 2.65 -10.65
N THR A 36 -4.94 2.05 -9.48
CA THR A 36 -4.26 2.59 -8.31
C THR A 36 -3.04 1.76 -7.97
N CYS A 37 -1.93 2.44 -7.72
CA CYS A 37 -0.65 1.85 -7.35
C CYS A 37 -0.14 2.46 -6.06
N GLY A 38 0.79 1.79 -5.41
CA GLY A 38 1.46 2.30 -4.21
C GLY A 38 2.96 2.11 -4.31
N LYS A 39 3.70 3.19 -4.14
CA LYS A 39 5.16 3.20 -4.23
C LYS A 39 5.76 3.43 -2.85
N ILE A 40 6.77 2.66 -2.49
CA ILE A 40 7.50 2.88 -1.24
C ILE A 40 8.24 4.19 -1.34
N SER A 41 7.82 5.19 -0.57
CA SER A 41 8.37 6.55 -0.64
C SER A 41 9.31 6.87 0.51
N SER A 42 9.18 6.21 1.66
CA SER A 42 10.06 6.39 2.80
C SER A 42 10.14 5.10 3.61
N ALA A 43 11.23 4.93 4.32
CA ALA A 43 11.42 3.80 5.22
C ALA A 43 11.96 4.30 6.54
N PHE A 44 11.57 3.62 7.62
CA PHE A 44 11.95 3.99 8.97
C PHE A 44 12.35 2.75 9.75
N THR A 45 13.36 2.91 10.60
CA THR A 45 13.68 1.94 11.64
C THR A 45 13.12 2.45 12.97
N ASN A 46 13.29 1.69 14.03
CA ASN A 46 12.91 2.15 15.37
C ASN A 46 13.73 3.36 15.82
N LYS A 47 14.77 3.74 15.09
CA LYS A 47 15.64 4.89 15.40
C LYS A 47 15.39 6.10 14.51
N GLY A 48 14.48 5.99 13.56
CA GLY A 48 14.14 7.08 12.65
C GLY A 48 14.28 6.73 11.18
N ALA A 49 14.35 7.75 10.34
CA ALA A 49 14.36 7.58 8.89
C ALA A 49 15.56 6.76 8.41
N ASN A 50 15.31 5.90 7.43
CA ASN A 50 16.31 5.09 6.77
C ASN A 50 16.40 5.46 5.29
N PRO A 51 17.18 6.48 4.92
CA PRO A 51 17.27 6.93 3.52
C PRO A 51 18.01 5.95 2.62
N ASN A 52 18.66 4.95 3.18
CA ASN A 52 19.43 3.96 2.43
C ASN A 52 18.67 2.65 2.21
N TYR A 53 17.37 2.64 2.50
CA TYR A 53 16.55 1.44 2.27
C TYR A 53 16.56 1.07 0.79
N LYS A 54 16.92 -0.18 0.49
CA LYS A 54 17.17 -0.63 -0.89
C LYS A 54 15.93 -0.63 -1.79
N ASN A 55 14.74 -0.66 -1.19
CA ASN A 55 13.49 -0.77 -1.95
C ASN A 55 12.74 0.57 -2.11
N LEU A 56 13.40 1.70 -1.77
CA LEU A 56 12.79 3.01 -2.01
C LEU A 56 12.50 3.19 -3.49
N GLY A 57 11.31 3.70 -3.80
CA GLY A 57 10.87 3.94 -5.16
C GLY A 57 10.24 2.73 -5.86
N LYS A 58 10.27 1.56 -5.25
CA LYS A 58 9.65 0.36 -5.84
C LYS A 58 8.16 0.33 -5.58
N LEU A 59 7.42 -0.24 -6.54
CA LEU A 59 5.98 -0.44 -6.36
C LEU A 59 5.73 -1.58 -5.40
N MET A 60 4.91 -1.33 -4.40
CA MET A 60 4.45 -2.33 -3.45
C MET A 60 3.05 -2.80 -3.79
N VAL A 61 2.19 -1.87 -4.19
CA VAL A 61 0.80 -2.15 -4.61
C VAL A 61 0.69 -1.84 -6.10
N LYS A 62 0.10 -2.78 -6.87
CA LYS A 62 -0.02 -2.65 -8.32
C LYS A 62 -1.44 -2.90 -8.79
N ASP A 63 -1.89 -2.08 -9.72
CA ASP A 63 -3.05 -2.34 -10.59
C ASP A 63 -4.35 -2.58 -9.85
N MET A 64 -4.54 -1.92 -8.72
CA MET A 64 -5.80 -2.00 -7.99
C MET A 64 -6.88 -1.21 -8.71
N LYS A 65 -8.09 -1.74 -8.70
CA LYS A 65 -9.27 -1.10 -9.31
C LYS A 65 -10.30 -0.79 -8.24
N SER A 66 -10.98 0.33 -8.39
CA SER A 66 -12.07 0.71 -7.51
C SER A 66 -13.17 1.42 -8.29
N ASP A 67 -14.42 1.05 -8.04
CA ASP A 67 -15.58 1.73 -8.62
C ASP A 67 -16.15 2.79 -7.67
N ASP A 68 -15.88 2.65 -6.39
CA ASP A 68 -16.51 3.51 -5.36
C ASP A 68 -15.51 4.36 -4.57
N GLY A 69 -14.22 4.22 -4.82
CA GLY A 69 -13.18 4.95 -4.07
C GLY A 69 -12.94 4.46 -2.66
N ALA A 70 -13.61 3.39 -2.25
CA ALA A 70 -13.48 2.80 -0.91
C ALA A 70 -13.01 1.36 -0.95
N ASN A 71 -13.48 0.58 -1.91
CA ASN A 71 -13.11 -0.82 -2.07
C ASN A 71 -12.24 -0.99 -3.30
N TYR A 72 -11.09 -1.62 -3.12
CA TYR A 72 -10.09 -1.82 -4.16
C TYR A 72 -9.80 -3.31 -4.29
N SER A 73 -9.68 -3.79 -5.53
CA SER A 73 -9.38 -5.19 -5.82
C SER A 73 -8.77 -5.35 -7.21
N GLY A 74 -8.43 -6.56 -7.56
CA GLY A 74 -7.96 -6.91 -8.91
C GLY A 74 -6.48 -6.68 -9.13
N GLY A 75 -5.76 -6.17 -8.15
CA GLY A 75 -4.32 -5.96 -8.23
C GLY A 75 -3.55 -6.87 -7.30
N THR A 76 -2.29 -6.49 -7.05
CA THR A 76 -1.36 -7.29 -6.25
C THR A 76 -0.64 -6.44 -5.23
N ILE A 77 -0.13 -7.10 -4.21
CA ILE A 77 0.77 -6.51 -3.21
C ILE A 77 2.05 -7.34 -3.12
N TRP A 78 3.17 -6.65 -3.05
CA TRP A 78 4.48 -7.25 -2.89
C TRP A 78 4.94 -7.09 -1.45
N ASP A 79 5.34 -8.21 -0.82
CA ASP A 79 5.95 -8.21 0.51
C ASP A 79 7.47 -8.16 0.32
N PRO A 80 8.12 -7.02 0.61
CA PRO A 80 9.56 -6.90 0.38
C PRO A 80 10.42 -7.75 1.31
N GLU A 81 9.89 -8.13 2.49
CA GLU A 81 10.65 -8.97 3.41
C GLU A 81 10.73 -10.41 2.91
N LYS A 82 9.62 -10.92 2.38
CA LYS A 82 9.55 -12.30 1.86
C LYS A 82 9.83 -12.38 0.38
N ASP A 83 9.87 -11.24 -0.31
CA ASP A 83 9.95 -11.14 -1.77
C ASP A 83 8.89 -11.99 -2.45
N LYS A 84 7.64 -11.83 -2.02
CA LYS A 84 6.50 -12.54 -2.56
C LYS A 84 5.40 -11.57 -2.97
N VAL A 85 4.68 -11.93 -4.03
CA VAL A 85 3.55 -11.17 -4.55
C VAL A 85 2.27 -11.94 -4.27
N TYR A 86 1.28 -11.21 -3.77
CA TYR A 86 -0.04 -11.76 -3.43
C TYR A 86 -1.12 -11.00 -4.18
N LYS A 87 -2.24 -11.65 -4.45
CA LYS A 87 -3.45 -10.91 -4.83
C LYS A 87 -3.86 -10.01 -3.67
N SER A 88 -4.34 -8.82 -3.98
CA SER A 88 -4.62 -7.84 -2.93
C SER A 88 -6.03 -7.32 -3.00
N LYS A 89 -6.55 -6.98 -1.82
CA LYS A 89 -7.77 -6.20 -1.65
C LYS A 89 -7.49 -5.10 -0.65
N MET A 90 -8.10 -3.95 -0.84
CA MET A 90 -7.98 -2.84 0.10
C MET A 90 -9.37 -2.27 0.39
N HIS A 91 -9.54 -1.77 1.60
CA HIS A 91 -10.76 -1.09 2.00
C HIS A 91 -10.42 0.17 2.78
N LEU A 92 -10.96 1.30 2.32
CA LEU A 92 -10.74 2.60 2.95
C LEU A 92 -11.80 2.89 3.99
N LYS A 93 -11.38 3.19 5.21
CA LYS A 93 -12.25 3.63 6.30
C LYS A 93 -11.67 4.91 6.91
N GLY A 94 -12.09 6.07 6.41
CA GLY A 94 -11.54 7.34 6.88
C GLY A 94 -10.04 7.40 6.70
N ASP A 95 -9.29 7.50 7.80
CA ASP A 95 -7.83 7.58 7.77
C ASP A 95 -7.14 6.23 7.98
N ILE A 96 -7.87 5.14 7.84
CA ILE A 96 -7.35 3.78 7.88
C ILE A 96 -7.55 3.12 6.52
N LEU A 97 -6.52 2.51 5.98
CA LEU A 97 -6.58 1.69 4.79
C LEU A 97 -6.27 0.25 5.17
N ASP A 98 -7.29 -0.60 5.14
CA ASP A 98 -7.14 -2.03 5.38
C ASP A 98 -6.57 -2.67 4.11
N VAL A 99 -5.34 -3.17 4.18
CA VAL A 99 -4.62 -3.72 3.03
C VAL A 99 -4.40 -5.20 3.24
N LYS A 100 -4.93 -6.02 2.33
CA LYS A 100 -4.84 -7.49 2.45
C LYS A 100 -4.06 -8.10 1.31
N GLY A 101 -3.31 -9.15 1.64
CA GLY A 101 -2.74 -10.07 0.67
C GLY A 101 -3.42 -11.42 0.82
N CYS A 102 -3.75 -12.04 -0.30
CA CYS A 102 -4.55 -13.25 -0.32
C CYS A 102 -3.80 -14.41 -0.97
N VAL A 103 -3.87 -15.57 -0.34
CA VAL A 103 -3.44 -16.86 -0.91
C VAL A 103 -4.70 -17.71 -1.01
N SER A 104 -5.15 -17.97 -2.24
CA SER A 104 -6.43 -18.63 -2.47
C SER A 104 -7.54 -17.81 -1.79
N ILE A 105 -8.35 -18.43 -0.92
CA ILE A 105 -9.44 -17.75 -0.23
C ILE A 105 -9.02 -17.16 1.11
N ILE A 106 -7.79 -17.37 1.53
CA ILE A 106 -7.30 -16.89 2.82
C ILE A 106 -6.59 -15.55 2.62
N CYS A 107 -7.12 -14.51 3.24
CA CYS A 107 -6.55 -13.16 3.19
C CYS A 107 -6.11 -12.72 4.57
N SER A 108 -4.94 -12.11 4.65
CA SER A 108 -4.44 -11.49 5.86
C SER A 108 -3.86 -10.12 5.52
N GLY A 109 -3.85 -9.21 6.47
CA GLY A 109 -3.41 -7.89 6.13
C GLY A 109 -3.07 -7.01 7.29
N GLN A 110 -2.95 -5.74 6.97
CA GLN A 110 -2.56 -4.68 7.89
C GLN A 110 -3.53 -3.53 7.76
N ASP A 111 -3.63 -2.75 8.83
CA ASP A 111 -4.25 -1.44 8.79
C ASP A 111 -3.16 -0.39 8.62
N TRP A 112 -3.17 0.27 7.47
CA TRP A 112 -2.27 1.39 7.23
C TRP A 112 -2.94 2.69 7.68
N LYS A 113 -2.17 3.59 8.25
CA LYS A 113 -2.67 4.86 8.76
C LYS A 113 -2.28 5.99 7.83
N ARG A 114 -3.22 6.90 7.58
CA ARG A 114 -2.96 8.05 6.71
C ARG A 114 -1.95 8.99 7.36
N VAL A 115 -0.92 9.32 6.61
CA VAL A 115 0.06 10.35 6.99
C VAL A 115 -0.38 11.69 6.41
N ARG A 116 -0.77 11.70 5.13
CA ARG A 116 -1.29 12.90 4.46
C ARG A 116 -1.95 12.58 3.13
#